data_973f300e8af8d1f5ae1101eb1ac74616
#
_entry.id   973f300e8af8d1f5ae1101eb1ac74616
#
_cell.length_a   1.000
_cell.length_b   1.000
_cell.length_c   1.000
_cell.angle_alpha   90.00
_cell.angle_beta   90.00
_cell.angle_gamma   90.00
#
_symmetry.space_group_name_H-M   'P 1'
#
loop_
_entity.id
_entity.type
_entity.pdbx_description
1 polymer ?
#
loop_
_entity_poly.entity_id
_entity_poly.type
_entity_poly.pdbx_seq_one_letter_code
_entity_poly.pdbx_strand_id
1 'polypeptide(L)'
;MIEHDDPIADGRAAIRRRQVLTVASELFAKKGFEGTSIRDIATAAGMMAGSLYYHFASKEDLYIAVQDASISKIFDAVSKAILAPNGPWERLEAAAVAHAEAMLDRSGFRVLVTPLFPPGLDANVVGELVEQRDRFERMIEAVILDLPLPINVDRRIFQRNYLGAINWIPVWFKPDGELKPADIARQLVLTLRR
;
A
#
# COMPACT_ATOMS: atom_id res chain seq x y z
N MET A 1 -21.14 -32.07 -17.88
CA MET A 1 -20.33 -32.31 -16.65
C MET A 1 -20.26 -30.92 -16.00
N ILE A 2 -21.10 -30.71 -14.98
CA ILE A 2 -21.23 -29.41 -14.30
C ILE A 2 -20.11 -29.41 -13.23
N GLU A 3 -19.07 -28.58 -13.41
CA GLU A 3 -18.11 -28.31 -12.35
C GLU A 3 -18.87 -27.72 -11.16
N HIS A 4 -18.93 -28.46 -10.07
CA HIS A 4 -19.40 -27.96 -8.80
C HIS A 4 -18.31 -27.01 -8.24
N ASP A 5 -18.57 -25.73 -8.39
CA ASP A 5 -17.87 -24.67 -7.67
C ASP A 5 -18.19 -24.85 -6.16
N ASP A 6 -17.24 -25.40 -5.39
CA ASP A 6 -17.41 -25.62 -3.95
C ASP A 6 -17.05 -24.31 -3.20
N PRO A 7 -18.04 -23.56 -2.65
CA PRO A 7 -17.78 -22.27 -1.99
C PRO A 7 -16.82 -22.39 -0.78
N ILE A 8 -16.69 -23.60 -0.21
CA ILE A 8 -15.79 -23.87 0.92
C ILE A 8 -14.35 -24.04 0.44
N ALA A 9 -14.15 -24.62 -0.75
CA ALA A 9 -12.84 -24.73 -1.35
C ALA A 9 -12.29 -23.36 -1.77
N ASP A 10 -13.16 -22.51 -2.32
CA ASP A 10 -12.83 -21.13 -2.72
C ASP A 10 -12.47 -20.26 -1.49
N GLY A 11 -13.20 -20.39 -0.40
CA GLY A 11 -12.89 -19.73 0.86
C GLY A 11 -11.54 -20.15 1.46
N ARG A 12 -11.18 -21.44 1.41
CA ARG A 12 -9.88 -21.94 1.89
C ARG A 12 -8.72 -21.44 1.03
N ALA A 13 -8.89 -21.40 -0.29
CA ALA A 13 -7.89 -20.87 -1.22
C ALA A 13 -7.65 -19.37 -0.97
N ALA A 14 -8.70 -18.57 -0.78
CA ALA A 14 -8.60 -17.16 -0.46
C ALA A 14 -7.88 -16.90 0.89
N ILE A 15 -8.20 -17.67 1.93
CA ILE A 15 -7.52 -17.59 3.24
C ILE A 15 -6.04 -17.93 3.07
N ARG A 16 -5.72 -18.98 2.34
CA ARG A 16 -4.34 -19.41 2.11
C ARG A 16 -3.56 -18.37 1.31
N ARG A 17 -4.16 -17.83 0.25
CA ARG A 17 -3.56 -16.74 -0.54
C ARG A 17 -3.24 -15.53 0.35
N ARG A 18 -4.16 -15.13 1.22
CA ARG A 18 -3.96 -14.02 2.17
C ARG A 18 -2.81 -14.29 3.15
N GLN A 19 -2.68 -15.51 3.67
CA GLN A 19 -1.56 -15.91 4.52
C GLN A 19 -0.22 -15.75 3.80
N VAL A 20 -0.14 -16.22 2.54
CA VAL A 20 1.07 -16.09 1.72
C VAL A 20 1.43 -14.62 1.52
N LEU A 21 0.46 -13.77 1.15
CA LEU A 21 0.69 -12.33 0.97
C LEU A 21 1.19 -11.66 2.26
N THR A 22 0.65 -12.02 3.43
CA THR A 22 1.09 -11.49 4.72
C THR A 22 2.55 -11.85 4.99
N VAL A 23 2.91 -13.12 4.85
CA VAL A 23 4.28 -13.59 5.07
C VAL A 23 5.26 -12.98 4.05
N ALA A 24 4.84 -12.90 2.78
CA ALA A 24 5.66 -12.31 1.72
C ALA A 24 5.91 -10.82 1.98
N SER A 25 4.88 -10.07 2.40
CA SER A 25 5.02 -8.64 2.73
C SER A 25 6.03 -8.38 3.84
N GLU A 26 6.04 -9.23 4.88
CA GLU A 26 7.00 -9.14 5.98
C GLU A 26 8.43 -9.43 5.53
N LEU A 27 8.61 -10.48 4.71
CA LEU A 27 9.93 -10.87 4.21
C LEU A 27 10.48 -9.83 3.23
N PHE A 28 9.67 -9.34 2.29
CA PHE A 28 10.07 -8.27 1.38
C PHE A 28 10.41 -6.97 2.13
N ALA A 29 9.64 -6.61 3.16
CA ALA A 29 9.94 -5.44 3.97
C ALA A 29 11.25 -5.59 4.79
N LYS A 30 11.60 -6.82 5.21
CA LYS A 30 12.77 -7.10 6.04
C LYS A 30 14.05 -7.33 5.24
N LYS A 31 13.97 -8.07 4.14
CA LYS A 31 15.12 -8.54 3.36
C LYS A 31 15.23 -7.88 1.98
N GLY A 32 14.23 -7.11 1.56
CA GLY A 32 14.08 -6.62 0.19
C GLY A 32 13.62 -7.70 -0.79
N PHE A 33 13.35 -7.30 -2.02
CA PHE A 33 12.94 -8.22 -3.10
C PHE A 33 14.04 -9.23 -3.42
N GLU A 34 15.28 -8.76 -3.68
CA GLU A 34 16.41 -9.62 -4.05
C GLU A 34 16.81 -10.58 -2.92
N GLY A 35 16.77 -10.14 -1.66
CA GLY A 35 17.11 -10.92 -0.49
C GLY A 35 16.06 -11.94 -0.05
N THR A 36 14.92 -12.05 -0.78
CA THR A 36 13.81 -12.95 -0.46
C THR A 36 13.64 -13.98 -1.57
N SER A 37 13.60 -15.27 -1.23
CA SER A 37 13.31 -16.36 -2.17
C SER A 37 11.90 -16.91 -1.98
N ILE A 38 11.36 -17.53 -3.04
CA ILE A 38 10.08 -18.27 -2.97
C ILE A 38 10.12 -19.37 -1.90
N ARG A 39 11.30 -20.01 -1.70
CA ARG A 39 11.48 -21.04 -0.67
C ARG A 39 11.37 -20.46 0.74
N ASP A 40 11.95 -19.28 0.97
CA ASP A 40 11.84 -18.59 2.27
C ASP A 40 10.37 -18.30 2.60
N ILE A 41 9.62 -17.77 1.61
CA ILE A 41 8.21 -17.45 1.77
C ILE A 41 7.39 -18.71 2.03
N ALA A 42 7.59 -19.78 1.23
CA ALA A 42 6.90 -21.04 1.41
C ALA A 42 7.14 -21.63 2.81
N THR A 43 8.40 -21.67 3.23
CA THR A 43 8.79 -22.16 4.57
C THR A 43 8.12 -21.35 5.67
N ALA A 44 8.16 -20.04 5.59
CA ALA A 44 7.55 -19.14 6.59
C ALA A 44 6.00 -19.22 6.58
N ALA A 45 5.39 -19.53 5.44
CA ALA A 45 3.94 -19.76 5.31
C ALA A 45 3.50 -21.19 5.70
N GLY A 46 4.44 -22.07 6.09
CA GLY A 46 4.15 -23.47 6.40
C GLY A 46 3.69 -24.27 5.19
N MET A 47 4.24 -24.00 4.01
CA MET A 47 3.88 -24.61 2.73
C MET A 47 5.11 -25.21 2.04
N MET A 48 4.87 -26.16 1.12
CA MET A 48 5.89 -26.56 0.15
C MET A 48 6.01 -25.53 -0.97
N ALA A 49 7.21 -25.31 -1.50
CA ALA A 49 7.43 -24.36 -2.59
C ALA A 49 6.56 -24.64 -3.83
N GLY A 50 6.33 -25.91 -4.18
CA GLY A 50 5.43 -26.30 -5.27
C GLY A 50 3.98 -25.84 -5.08
N SER A 51 3.48 -25.83 -3.82
CA SER A 51 2.14 -25.34 -3.52
C SER A 51 2.05 -23.80 -3.67
N LEU A 52 3.15 -23.09 -3.45
CA LEU A 52 3.19 -21.65 -3.63
C LEU A 52 3.14 -21.28 -5.12
N TYR A 53 3.83 -22.04 -5.98
CA TYR A 53 3.77 -21.86 -7.42
C TYR A 53 2.37 -22.11 -8.03
N TYR A 54 1.52 -22.88 -7.35
CA TYR A 54 0.12 -22.99 -7.74
C TYR A 54 -0.66 -21.67 -7.61
N HIS A 55 -0.29 -20.83 -6.63
CA HIS A 55 -0.95 -19.53 -6.38
C HIS A 55 -0.29 -18.36 -7.10
N PHE A 56 1.03 -18.43 -7.35
CA PHE A 56 1.82 -17.35 -7.94
C PHE A 56 2.87 -17.96 -8.87
N ALA A 57 2.82 -17.64 -10.16
CA ALA A 57 3.67 -18.25 -11.17
C ALA A 57 5.17 -17.89 -10.99
N SER A 58 5.46 -16.73 -10.39
CA SER A 58 6.81 -16.23 -10.15
C SER A 58 6.93 -15.46 -8.84
N LYS A 59 8.17 -15.10 -8.47
CA LYS A 59 8.43 -14.18 -7.35
C LYS A 59 7.92 -12.78 -7.66
N GLU A 60 8.02 -12.38 -8.91
CA GLU A 60 7.55 -11.12 -9.47
C GLU A 60 6.02 -11.01 -9.33
N ASP A 61 5.26 -12.04 -9.74
CA ASP A 61 3.80 -12.08 -9.59
C ASP A 61 3.37 -11.98 -8.13
N LEU A 62 4.09 -12.66 -7.24
CA LEU A 62 3.85 -12.54 -5.80
C LEU A 62 4.15 -11.12 -5.29
N TYR A 63 5.22 -10.51 -5.78
CA TYR A 63 5.59 -9.13 -5.41
C TYR A 63 4.54 -8.12 -5.91
N ILE A 64 4.07 -8.24 -7.16
CA ILE A 64 2.96 -7.45 -7.70
C ILE A 64 1.72 -7.59 -6.82
N ALA A 65 1.35 -8.82 -6.46
CA ALA A 65 0.18 -9.08 -5.63
C ALA A 65 0.32 -8.50 -4.20
N VAL A 66 1.54 -8.49 -3.63
CA VAL A 66 1.82 -7.83 -2.35
C VAL A 66 1.70 -6.30 -2.47
N GLN A 67 2.19 -5.72 -3.56
CA GLN A 67 2.07 -4.28 -3.80
C GLN A 67 0.61 -3.88 -4.04
N ASP A 68 -0.13 -4.65 -4.84
CA ASP A 68 -1.57 -4.42 -5.06
C ASP A 68 -2.36 -4.46 -3.75
N ALA A 69 -2.12 -5.47 -2.91
CA ALA A 69 -2.75 -5.57 -1.60
C ALA A 69 -2.37 -4.40 -0.68
N SER A 70 -1.13 -3.91 -0.77
CA SER A 70 -0.65 -2.75 0.00
C SER A 70 -1.36 -1.47 -0.42
N ILE A 71 -1.40 -1.19 -1.72
CA ILE A 71 -2.06 -0.02 -2.28
C ILE A 71 -3.57 -0.09 -2.06
N SER A 72 -4.19 -1.26 -2.25
CA SER A 72 -5.62 -1.45 -2.02
C SER A 72 -6.00 -1.20 -0.57
N LYS A 73 -5.21 -1.66 0.40
CA LYS A 73 -5.45 -1.38 1.84
C LYS A 73 -5.47 0.12 2.12
N ILE A 74 -4.52 0.87 1.57
CA ILE A 74 -4.48 2.34 1.73
C ILE A 74 -5.65 2.98 0.98
N PHE A 75 -5.88 2.58 -0.27
CA PHE A 75 -6.96 3.10 -1.12
C PHE A 75 -8.32 2.97 -0.45
N ASP A 76 -8.63 1.79 0.10
CA ASP A 76 -9.91 1.51 0.78
C ASP A 76 -10.08 2.35 2.04
N ALA A 77 -9.00 2.55 2.81
CA ALA A 77 -9.04 3.40 4.00
C ALA A 77 -9.28 4.87 3.63
N VAL A 78 -8.52 5.38 2.65
CA VAL A 78 -8.61 6.78 2.21
C VAL A 78 -9.95 7.06 1.53
N SER A 79 -10.41 6.18 0.62
CA SER A 79 -11.68 6.37 -0.10
C SER A 79 -12.89 6.48 0.85
N LYS A 80 -12.87 5.74 1.97
CA LYS A 80 -13.91 5.86 3.01
C LYS A 80 -13.77 7.15 3.81
N ALA A 81 -12.55 7.53 4.17
CA ALA A 81 -12.28 8.67 5.03
C ALA A 81 -12.66 10.01 4.36
N ILE A 82 -12.48 10.13 3.04
CA ILE A 82 -12.75 11.37 2.30
C ILE A 82 -14.24 11.65 2.07
N LEU A 83 -15.14 10.72 2.40
CA LEU A 83 -16.60 10.88 2.18
C LEU A 83 -17.28 11.76 3.23
N ALA A 84 -16.80 11.76 4.47
CA ALA A 84 -17.47 12.43 5.60
C ALA A 84 -17.17 13.93 5.73
N PRO A 85 -15.94 14.45 5.45
CA PRO A 85 -15.62 15.85 5.67
C PRO A 85 -16.30 16.79 4.68
N ASN A 86 -16.73 17.98 5.17
CA ASN A 86 -17.45 18.96 4.36
C ASN A 86 -16.54 20.01 3.70
N GLY A 87 -15.29 20.17 4.15
CA GLY A 87 -14.34 21.13 3.61
C GLY A 87 -13.18 20.47 2.84
N PRO A 88 -12.57 21.20 1.88
CA PRO A 88 -11.46 20.65 1.09
C PRO A 88 -10.23 20.28 1.93
N TRP A 89 -9.83 21.12 2.88
CA TRP A 89 -8.69 20.84 3.77
C TRP A 89 -8.97 19.72 4.77
N GLU A 90 -10.19 19.66 5.29
CA GLU A 90 -10.65 18.61 6.19
C GLU A 90 -10.68 17.25 5.45
N ARG A 91 -10.99 17.27 4.16
CA ARG A 91 -10.92 16.08 3.29
C ARG A 91 -9.49 15.62 3.07
N LEU A 92 -8.56 16.54 2.81
CA LEU A 92 -7.12 16.19 2.70
C LEU A 92 -6.57 15.68 4.04
N GLU A 93 -6.97 16.27 5.17
CA GLU A 93 -6.58 15.80 6.50
C GLU A 93 -7.09 14.40 6.77
N ALA A 94 -8.36 14.10 6.48
CA ALA A 94 -8.93 12.77 6.62
C ALA A 94 -8.21 11.75 5.73
N ALA A 95 -7.88 12.12 4.47
CA ALA A 95 -7.09 11.30 3.57
C ALA A 95 -5.70 11.01 4.15
N ALA A 96 -5.01 12.02 4.69
CA ALA A 96 -3.68 11.87 5.26
C ALA A 96 -3.68 10.97 6.51
N VAL A 97 -4.65 11.16 7.41
CA VAL A 97 -4.80 10.33 8.62
C VAL A 97 -5.05 8.87 8.24
N ALA A 98 -6.03 8.61 7.37
CA ALA A 98 -6.34 7.25 6.92
C ALA A 98 -5.17 6.58 6.19
N HIS A 99 -4.42 7.34 5.38
CA HIS A 99 -3.22 6.87 4.70
C HIS A 99 -2.14 6.46 5.71
N ALA A 100 -1.79 7.34 6.64
CA ALA A 100 -0.75 7.07 7.63
C ALA A 100 -1.12 5.89 8.54
N GLU A 101 -2.36 5.82 9.02
CA GLU A 101 -2.84 4.72 9.85
C GLU A 101 -2.83 3.38 9.10
N ALA A 102 -3.34 3.33 7.86
CA ALA A 102 -3.34 2.12 7.05
C ALA A 102 -1.91 1.63 6.72
N MET A 103 -1.00 2.57 6.44
CA MET A 103 0.39 2.28 6.09
C MET A 103 1.20 1.78 7.30
N LEU A 104 0.94 2.31 8.50
CA LEU A 104 1.69 1.99 9.71
C LEU A 104 1.02 0.91 10.57
N ASP A 105 -0.18 0.45 10.18
CA ASP A 105 -0.86 -0.65 10.86
C ASP A 105 -0.07 -1.96 10.75
N ARG A 106 0.27 -2.52 11.91
CA ARG A 106 1.00 -3.79 12.06
C ARG A 106 0.11 -4.96 12.45
N SER A 107 -1.19 -4.77 12.57
CA SER A 107 -2.15 -5.81 12.97
C SER A 107 -2.49 -6.75 11.82
N GLY A 108 -1.52 -7.42 11.22
CA GLY A 108 -1.73 -8.35 10.12
C GLY A 108 -0.89 -8.01 8.88
N PHE A 109 -1.51 -7.85 7.72
CA PHE A 109 -0.79 -7.56 6.48
C PHE A 109 -0.03 -6.23 6.57
N ARG A 110 1.29 -6.31 6.44
CA ARG A 110 2.17 -5.14 6.47
C ARG A 110 2.20 -4.47 5.10
N VAL A 111 1.81 -3.20 5.05
CA VAL A 111 1.91 -2.42 3.82
C VAL A 111 3.37 -2.26 3.42
N LEU A 112 3.68 -2.62 2.17
CA LEU A 112 5.01 -2.49 1.60
C LEU A 112 5.09 -1.16 0.84
N VAL A 113 5.67 -0.15 1.48
CA VAL A 113 5.94 1.15 0.83
C VAL A 113 7.36 1.13 0.30
N THR A 114 7.48 1.20 -1.02
CA THR A 114 8.78 1.29 -1.70
C THR A 114 8.84 2.58 -2.51
N PRO A 115 9.75 3.50 -2.19
CA PRO A 115 9.91 4.74 -2.95
C PRO A 115 10.44 4.49 -4.38
N LEU A 116 11.16 3.40 -4.56
CA LEU A 116 11.70 2.94 -5.84
C LEU A 116 11.40 1.46 -6.03
N PHE A 117 11.08 1.08 -7.24
CA PHE A 117 10.94 -0.34 -7.58
C PHE A 117 12.30 -1.04 -7.51
N PRO A 118 12.34 -2.34 -7.12
CA PRO A 118 13.57 -3.10 -7.13
C PRO A 118 14.26 -3.05 -8.50
N PRO A 119 15.60 -2.88 -8.54
CA PRO A 119 16.33 -2.95 -9.79
C PRO A 119 16.23 -4.34 -10.42
N GLY A 120 16.25 -4.42 -11.75
CA GLY A 120 16.24 -5.69 -12.47
C GLY A 120 14.86 -6.31 -12.69
N LEU A 121 13.77 -5.67 -12.28
CA LEU A 121 12.42 -6.11 -12.65
C LEU A 121 12.19 -5.93 -14.16
N ASP A 122 11.44 -6.89 -14.74
CA ASP A 122 10.99 -6.79 -16.13
C ASP A 122 10.13 -5.54 -16.35
N ALA A 123 10.19 -4.97 -17.56
CA ALA A 123 9.46 -3.75 -17.90
C ALA A 123 7.94 -3.89 -17.77
N ASN A 124 7.37 -5.08 -18.02
CA ASN A 124 5.95 -5.34 -17.86
C ASN A 124 5.57 -5.30 -16.38
N VAL A 125 6.40 -5.94 -15.51
CA VAL A 125 6.22 -5.90 -14.04
C VAL A 125 6.27 -4.47 -13.53
N VAL A 126 7.24 -3.67 -13.97
CA VAL A 126 7.31 -2.24 -13.63
C VAL A 126 6.07 -1.50 -14.11
N GLY A 127 5.57 -1.80 -15.32
CA GLY A 127 4.35 -1.21 -15.88
C GLY A 127 3.13 -1.46 -14.98
N GLU A 128 2.92 -2.69 -14.54
CA GLU A 128 1.81 -3.04 -13.63
C GLU A 128 1.92 -2.32 -12.28
N LEU A 129 3.11 -2.25 -11.70
CA LEU A 129 3.36 -1.54 -10.44
C LEU A 129 3.11 -0.03 -10.57
N VAL A 130 3.49 0.56 -11.72
CA VAL A 130 3.21 1.98 -12.03
C VAL A 130 1.69 2.21 -12.13
N GLU A 131 0.96 1.33 -12.81
CA GLU A 131 -0.50 1.47 -12.97
C GLU A 131 -1.23 1.40 -11.62
N GLN A 132 -0.82 0.49 -10.75
CA GLN A 132 -1.36 0.38 -9.39
C GLN A 132 -1.14 1.67 -8.60
N ARG A 133 0.08 2.20 -8.62
CA ARG A 133 0.43 3.48 -7.97
C ARG A 133 -0.39 4.64 -8.54
N ASP A 134 -0.47 4.76 -9.85
CA ASP A 134 -1.13 5.86 -10.53
C ASP A 134 -2.65 5.88 -10.24
N ARG A 135 -3.27 4.71 -9.99
CA ARG A 135 -4.67 4.62 -9.56
C ARG A 135 -4.88 5.30 -8.20
N PHE A 136 -3.97 5.10 -7.26
CA PHE A 136 -4.01 5.77 -5.96
C PHE A 136 -3.71 7.27 -6.08
N GLU A 137 -2.68 7.63 -6.88
CA GLU A 137 -2.30 9.04 -7.10
C GLU A 137 -3.44 9.86 -7.70
N ARG A 138 -4.23 9.30 -8.64
CA ARG A 138 -5.43 9.96 -9.20
C ARG A 138 -6.50 10.25 -8.15
N MET A 139 -6.70 9.38 -7.16
CA MET A 139 -7.63 9.66 -6.06
C MET A 139 -7.15 10.84 -5.22
N ILE A 140 -5.87 10.90 -4.89
CA ILE A 140 -5.29 12.03 -4.15
C ILE A 140 -5.32 13.32 -4.98
N GLU A 141 -5.07 13.24 -6.28
CA GLU A 141 -5.19 14.38 -7.20
C GLU A 141 -6.60 14.97 -7.14
N ALA A 142 -7.65 14.14 -7.20
CA ALA A 142 -9.03 14.59 -7.09
C ALA A 142 -9.32 15.35 -5.77
N VAL A 143 -8.75 14.89 -4.65
CA VAL A 143 -8.87 15.60 -3.35
C VAL A 143 -8.16 16.96 -3.38
N ILE A 144 -6.98 17.04 -4.05
CA ILE A 144 -6.18 18.25 -4.14
C ILE A 144 -6.79 19.28 -5.11
N LEU A 145 -7.53 18.84 -6.13
CA LEU A 145 -8.18 19.74 -7.08
C LEU A 145 -9.17 20.70 -6.40
N ASP A 146 -9.82 20.28 -5.32
CA ASP A 146 -10.79 21.09 -4.58
C ASP A 146 -10.12 22.08 -3.58
N LEU A 147 -8.82 21.97 -3.34
CA LEU A 147 -8.14 22.84 -2.37
C LEU A 147 -8.08 24.29 -2.86
N PRO A 148 -8.34 25.28 -1.99
CA PRO A 148 -8.19 26.69 -2.30
C PRO A 148 -6.71 27.11 -2.22
N LEU A 149 -5.87 26.54 -3.10
CA LEU A 149 -4.47 26.88 -3.16
C LEU A 149 -4.23 28.23 -3.86
N PRO A 150 -3.20 28.98 -3.45
CA PRO A 150 -2.79 30.20 -4.14
C PRO A 150 -2.49 29.93 -5.62
N ILE A 151 -2.75 30.93 -6.48
CA ILE A 151 -2.61 30.80 -7.94
C ILE A 151 -1.20 30.46 -8.40
N ASN A 152 -0.19 30.78 -7.62
CA ASN A 152 1.22 30.50 -7.88
C ASN A 152 1.69 29.13 -7.37
N VAL A 153 0.80 28.32 -6.77
CA VAL A 153 1.12 26.96 -6.33
C VAL A 153 0.74 25.96 -7.41
N ASP A 154 1.74 25.27 -7.98
CA ASP A 154 1.50 24.15 -8.89
C ASP A 154 0.95 22.96 -8.10
N ARG A 155 -0.28 22.51 -8.45
CA ARG A 155 -0.97 21.40 -7.78
C ARG A 155 -0.24 20.07 -7.92
N ARG A 156 0.49 19.86 -9.01
CA ARG A 156 1.28 18.64 -9.23
C ARG A 156 2.47 18.58 -8.28
N ILE A 157 3.13 19.72 -8.08
CA ILE A 157 4.23 19.85 -7.10
C ILE A 157 3.70 19.70 -5.68
N PHE A 158 2.54 20.29 -5.38
CA PHE A 158 1.87 20.13 -4.09
C PHE A 158 1.57 18.64 -3.80
N GLN A 159 0.98 17.93 -4.77
CA GLN A 159 0.70 16.49 -4.64
C GLN A 159 1.98 15.67 -4.39
N ARG A 160 3.06 15.95 -5.10
CA ARG A 160 4.33 15.23 -4.92
C ARG A 160 4.96 15.52 -3.55
N ASN A 161 4.87 16.75 -3.05
CA ASN A 161 5.30 17.09 -1.70
C ASN A 161 4.47 16.34 -0.65
N TYR A 162 3.15 16.31 -0.81
CA TYR A 162 2.25 15.55 0.06
C TYR A 162 2.60 14.05 0.07
N LEU A 163 2.64 13.43 -1.12
CA LEU A 163 2.92 11.99 -1.24
C LEU A 163 4.35 11.65 -0.79
N GLY A 164 5.33 12.48 -1.12
CA GLY A 164 6.71 12.30 -0.67
C GLY A 164 6.83 12.33 0.84
N ALA A 165 6.22 13.30 1.49
CA ALA A 165 6.27 13.44 2.93
C ALA A 165 5.54 12.29 3.66
N ILE A 166 4.32 11.93 3.21
CA ILE A 166 3.55 10.89 3.89
C ILE A 166 4.16 9.50 3.69
N ASN A 167 4.63 9.18 2.48
CA ASN A 167 5.26 7.89 2.18
C ASN A 167 6.64 7.73 2.84
N TRP A 168 7.26 8.81 3.32
CA TRP A 168 8.53 8.76 4.05
C TRP A 168 8.35 8.48 5.55
N ILE A 169 7.13 8.58 6.09
CA ILE A 169 6.86 8.34 7.51
C ILE A 169 7.37 6.98 7.99
N PRO A 170 7.19 5.84 7.29
CA PRO A 170 7.65 4.53 7.74
C PRO A 170 9.15 4.43 7.98
N VAL A 171 9.95 5.30 7.35
CA VAL A 171 11.42 5.27 7.46
C VAL A 171 11.90 5.74 8.83
N TRP A 172 11.20 6.72 9.43
CA TRP A 172 11.59 7.32 10.72
C TRP A 172 10.58 7.09 11.84
N PHE A 173 9.38 6.58 11.55
CA PHE A 173 8.36 6.32 12.56
C PHE A 173 8.80 5.24 13.55
N LYS A 174 8.64 5.53 14.84
CA LYS A 174 8.90 4.60 15.93
C LYS A 174 7.57 4.17 16.55
N PRO A 175 7.17 2.88 16.42
CA PRO A 175 5.88 2.41 16.93
C PRO A 175 5.69 2.59 18.44
N ASP A 176 6.79 2.49 19.18
CA ASP A 176 6.80 2.64 20.65
C ASP A 176 7.11 4.10 21.08
N GLY A 177 7.11 5.03 20.13
CA GLY A 177 7.32 6.46 20.36
C GLY A 177 6.05 7.18 20.78
N GLU A 178 6.19 8.45 21.16
CA GLU A 178 5.07 9.30 21.60
C GLU A 178 4.14 9.72 20.45
N LEU A 179 4.65 9.81 19.22
CA LEU A 179 3.90 10.29 18.05
C LEU A 179 2.97 9.21 17.49
N LYS A 180 1.70 9.53 17.36
CA LYS A 180 0.70 8.68 16.71
C LYS A 180 0.63 8.95 15.20
N PRO A 181 0.33 7.94 14.36
CA PRO A 181 0.20 8.12 12.91
C PRO A 181 -0.75 9.26 12.52
N ALA A 182 -1.90 9.35 13.18
CA ALA A 182 -2.90 10.40 12.94
C ALA A 182 -2.36 11.80 13.24
N ASP A 183 -1.60 11.97 14.32
CA ASP A 183 -1.06 13.29 14.72
C ASP A 183 0.04 13.74 13.75
N ILE A 184 0.89 12.82 13.29
CA ILE A 184 1.88 13.09 12.26
C ILE A 184 1.20 13.56 10.97
N ALA A 185 0.15 12.85 10.53
CA ALA A 185 -0.58 13.19 9.32
C ALA A 185 -1.26 14.56 9.41
N ARG A 186 -1.88 14.90 10.55
CA ARG A 186 -2.46 16.23 10.79
C ARG A 186 -1.42 17.34 10.74
N GLN A 187 -0.27 17.13 11.37
CA GLN A 187 0.83 18.10 11.32
C GLN A 187 1.38 18.28 9.91
N LEU A 188 1.47 17.21 9.11
CA LEU A 188 1.85 17.32 7.70
C LEU A 188 0.88 18.25 6.94
N VAL A 189 -0.44 18.00 7.04
CA VAL A 189 -1.43 18.81 6.33
C VAL A 189 -1.43 20.26 6.83
N LEU A 190 -1.28 20.47 8.15
CA LEU A 190 -1.16 21.83 8.73
C LEU A 190 0.05 22.59 8.18
N THR A 191 1.18 21.89 7.95
CA THR A 191 2.39 22.49 7.36
C THR A 191 2.19 22.85 5.89
N LEU A 192 1.44 22.04 5.13
CA LEU A 192 1.14 22.29 3.72
C LEU A 192 0.07 23.37 3.50
N ARG A 193 -0.76 23.65 4.51
CA ARG A 193 -1.83 24.66 4.46
C ARG A 193 -1.32 26.09 4.63
N ARG A 194 -0.10 26.27 5.13
CA ARG A 194 0.52 27.58 5.37
C ARG A 194 1.18 28.09 4.10
#